data_5e5cf9e545c4175f4117c4214bc3d34c
#
_entry.id   5e5cf9e545c4175f4117c4214bc3d34c
#
_cell.length_a   1.000
_cell.length_b   1.000
_cell.length_c   1.000
_cell.angle_alpha   90.00
_cell.angle_beta   90.00
_cell.angle_gamma   90.00
#
_symmetry.space_group_name_H-M   'P 1'
#
loop_
_entity.id
_entity.type
_entity.pdbx_description
1 polymer ?
#
loop_
_entity_poly.entity_id
_entity_poly.type
_entity_poly.pdbx_seq_one_letter_code
_entity_poly.pdbx_strand_id
1 'polypeptide(L)'
;MLDLKYIRENAPAVEENCRNRGVDADVRLVVELADRRSALIQELNELRQRQNRLAKSVGRERDPERREALIAESRTMKERIPDREAELSGVEERLREEQLKIPNMTHPDAPIGRDDSENVEVRRWGEIPEFSFTPKDHVELGEALGIVDFDAGAKTTGSKFYFLRGDAVLLELGLIRYAMDILIERGYAPTITPDLARDSALIGTGFIPRGPETQIYSIEGSDLSLIATAEITLAGQLADEIVDESDLPLRFAGLSHCFRTEAGAHGRASRGLYRVHQFTKVEMFAFTTPEQSDEMHEEMVGIEERIFQGLGLPYRVVDICTGDLGGAAYRKYDLEAWMPGRNDFGEVTSTSNTTDYQARRLAIRYRKGGGRPQLLHTLNGTAIAISRALIALLEIYQQEDGSVALPEALRPYVGKDRIVPAS
;
A
#
# COMPACT_ATOMS: atom_id res chain seq x y z
N MET A 1 -2.20 -7.99 -8.39
CA MET A 1 -3.05 -9.22 -8.48
C MET A 1 -2.23 -10.38 -8.96
N LEU A 2 -2.58 -11.60 -8.57
CA LEU A 2 -1.88 -12.78 -9.07
C LEU A 2 -2.16 -13.03 -10.57
N ASP A 3 -1.20 -13.67 -11.24
CA ASP A 3 -1.33 -14.09 -12.64
C ASP A 3 -2.39 -15.18 -12.81
N LEU A 4 -3.27 -15.06 -13.80
CA LEU A 4 -4.32 -16.06 -14.06
C LEU A 4 -3.78 -17.45 -14.38
N LYS A 5 -2.64 -17.54 -15.09
CA LYS A 5 -2.00 -18.80 -15.38
C LYS A 5 -1.48 -19.43 -14.09
N TYR A 6 -0.84 -18.62 -13.24
CA TYR A 6 -0.39 -19.07 -11.92
C TYR A 6 -1.55 -19.59 -11.06
N ILE A 7 -2.66 -18.85 -10.99
CA ILE A 7 -3.86 -19.27 -10.23
C ILE A 7 -4.39 -20.60 -10.74
N ARG A 8 -4.49 -20.79 -12.06
CA ARG A 8 -5.00 -22.04 -12.66
C ARG A 8 -4.08 -23.23 -12.39
N GLU A 9 -2.76 -23.03 -12.49
CA GLU A 9 -1.76 -24.10 -12.30
C GLU A 9 -1.56 -24.44 -10.82
N ASN A 10 -1.85 -23.53 -9.89
CA ASN A 10 -1.58 -23.63 -8.46
C ASN A 10 -2.83 -23.39 -7.59
N ALA A 11 -4.06 -23.65 -8.10
CA ALA A 11 -5.29 -23.32 -7.41
C ALA A 11 -5.35 -23.84 -5.95
N PRO A 12 -4.93 -25.06 -5.61
CA PRO A 12 -4.91 -25.51 -4.21
C PRO A 12 -4.03 -24.69 -3.29
N ALA A 13 -2.84 -24.26 -3.76
CA ALA A 13 -1.92 -23.44 -2.98
C ALA A 13 -2.47 -22.01 -2.80
N VAL A 14 -3.15 -21.46 -3.83
CA VAL A 14 -3.81 -20.15 -3.74
C VAL A 14 -5.00 -20.20 -2.77
N GLU A 15 -5.80 -21.28 -2.78
CA GLU A 15 -6.89 -21.49 -1.82
C GLU A 15 -6.36 -21.59 -0.38
N GLU A 16 -5.25 -22.29 -0.17
CA GLU A 16 -4.59 -22.39 1.14
C GLU A 16 -4.08 -21.03 1.61
N ASN A 17 -3.44 -20.29 0.73
CA ASN A 17 -2.98 -18.93 1.02
C ASN A 17 -4.14 -18.01 1.39
N CYS A 18 -5.28 -18.03 0.67
CA CYS A 18 -6.48 -17.28 1.03
C CYS A 18 -6.99 -17.65 2.43
N ARG A 19 -7.02 -18.96 2.77
CA ARG A 19 -7.43 -19.42 4.12
C ARG A 19 -6.50 -18.91 5.20
N ASN A 20 -5.17 -19.04 5.00
CA ASN A 20 -4.17 -18.59 5.96
C ASN A 20 -4.23 -17.08 6.19
N ARG A 21 -4.65 -16.32 5.17
CA ARG A 21 -4.82 -14.86 5.25
C ARG A 21 -6.21 -14.41 5.68
N GLY A 22 -7.11 -15.34 5.99
CA GLY A 22 -8.48 -14.99 6.39
C GLY A 22 -9.29 -14.30 5.30
N VAL A 23 -8.92 -14.47 4.01
CA VAL A 23 -9.58 -13.83 2.87
C VAL A 23 -10.60 -14.78 2.25
N ASP A 24 -11.85 -14.33 2.17
CA ASP A 24 -12.94 -15.03 1.50
C ASP A 24 -12.90 -14.71 -0.02
N ALA A 25 -12.12 -15.49 -0.77
CA ALA A 25 -12.01 -15.38 -2.22
C ALA A 25 -12.28 -16.74 -2.87
N ASP A 26 -13.19 -16.77 -3.85
CA ASP A 26 -13.53 -17.99 -4.59
C ASP A 26 -12.54 -18.23 -5.74
N VAL A 27 -11.45 -18.92 -5.42
CA VAL A 27 -10.39 -19.26 -6.39
C VAL A 27 -10.93 -20.17 -7.51
N ARG A 28 -11.89 -21.07 -7.21
CA ARG A 28 -12.48 -21.97 -8.21
C ARG A 28 -13.31 -21.19 -9.22
N LEU A 29 -14.12 -20.26 -8.76
CA LEU A 29 -14.87 -19.36 -9.64
C LEU A 29 -13.94 -18.57 -10.57
N VAL A 30 -12.80 -18.08 -10.08
CA VAL A 30 -11.79 -17.38 -10.91
C VAL A 30 -11.27 -18.33 -12.01
N VAL A 31 -10.98 -19.60 -11.69
CA VAL A 31 -10.54 -20.61 -12.68
C VAL A 31 -11.64 -20.88 -13.69
N GLU A 32 -12.89 -21.10 -13.26
CA GLU A 32 -14.04 -21.34 -14.14
C GLU A 32 -14.27 -20.16 -15.10
N LEU A 33 -14.23 -18.93 -14.59
CA LEU A 33 -14.39 -17.72 -15.40
C LEU A 33 -13.23 -17.55 -16.41
N ALA A 34 -12.00 -17.88 -16.02
CA ALA A 34 -10.83 -17.85 -16.91
C ALA A 34 -10.94 -18.88 -18.04
N ASP A 35 -11.47 -20.09 -17.75
CA ASP A 35 -11.73 -21.13 -18.74
C ASP A 35 -12.87 -20.72 -19.67
N ARG A 36 -13.96 -20.17 -19.14
CA ARG A 36 -15.07 -19.64 -19.93
C ARG A 36 -14.64 -18.53 -20.86
N ARG A 37 -13.82 -17.56 -20.36
CA ARG A 37 -13.21 -16.52 -21.17
C ARG A 37 -12.41 -17.10 -22.34
N SER A 38 -11.56 -18.08 -22.06
CA SER A 38 -10.72 -18.73 -23.09
C SER A 38 -11.57 -19.41 -24.16
N ALA A 39 -12.63 -20.11 -23.76
CA ALA A 39 -13.58 -20.77 -24.67
C ALA A 39 -14.34 -19.75 -25.56
N LEU A 40 -14.81 -18.64 -24.98
CA LEU A 40 -15.50 -17.56 -25.71
C LEU A 40 -14.57 -16.87 -26.71
N ILE A 41 -13.32 -16.62 -26.38
CA ILE A 41 -12.32 -16.04 -27.29
C ILE A 41 -12.09 -17.00 -28.47
N GLN A 42 -12.00 -18.32 -28.23
CA GLN A 42 -11.85 -19.30 -29.29
C GLN A 42 -13.09 -19.34 -30.18
N GLU A 43 -14.30 -19.40 -29.60
CA GLU A 43 -15.57 -19.40 -30.35
C GLU A 43 -15.69 -18.13 -31.24
N LEU A 44 -15.38 -16.96 -30.69
CA LEU A 44 -15.40 -15.70 -31.44
C LEU A 44 -14.40 -15.70 -32.60
N ASN A 45 -13.20 -16.22 -32.39
CA ASN A 45 -12.19 -16.33 -33.44
C ASN A 45 -12.67 -17.27 -34.57
N GLU A 46 -13.29 -18.41 -34.22
CA GLU A 46 -13.86 -19.34 -35.20
C GLU A 46 -15.01 -18.69 -35.99
N LEU A 47 -15.95 -18.00 -35.31
CA LEU A 47 -17.06 -17.28 -35.94
C LEU A 47 -16.55 -16.20 -36.90
N ARG A 48 -15.59 -15.39 -36.48
CA ARG A 48 -14.99 -14.34 -37.35
C ARG A 48 -14.24 -14.93 -38.53
N GLN A 49 -13.51 -16.03 -38.38
CA GLN A 49 -12.84 -16.72 -39.45
C GLN A 49 -13.86 -17.32 -40.46
N ARG A 50 -14.95 -17.94 -39.96
CA ARG A 50 -16.02 -18.49 -40.78
C ARG A 50 -16.74 -17.39 -41.53
N GLN A 51 -17.08 -16.27 -40.91
CA GLN A 51 -17.66 -15.08 -41.55
C GLN A 51 -16.79 -14.56 -42.70
N ASN A 52 -15.48 -14.43 -42.45
CA ASN A 52 -14.53 -13.97 -43.47
C ASN A 52 -14.46 -14.94 -44.65
N ARG A 53 -14.52 -16.27 -44.42
CA ARG A 53 -14.56 -17.28 -45.49
C ARG A 53 -15.86 -17.18 -46.28
N LEU A 54 -17.01 -17.08 -45.59
CA LEU A 54 -18.32 -16.93 -46.23
C LEU A 54 -18.38 -15.66 -47.11
N ALA A 55 -17.91 -14.53 -46.63
CA ALA A 55 -17.84 -13.29 -47.40
C ALA A 55 -17.04 -13.43 -48.72
N LYS A 56 -15.88 -14.13 -48.65
CA LYS A 56 -15.10 -14.45 -49.83
C LYS A 56 -15.82 -15.41 -50.80
N SER A 57 -16.57 -16.40 -50.26
CA SER A 57 -17.34 -17.37 -51.05
C SER A 57 -18.52 -16.71 -51.74
N VAL A 58 -19.28 -15.85 -51.03
CA VAL A 58 -20.39 -15.05 -51.62
C VAL A 58 -19.92 -14.22 -52.83
N GLY A 59 -18.69 -13.61 -52.71
CA GLY A 59 -18.13 -12.82 -53.81
C GLY A 59 -17.69 -13.63 -55.04
N ARG A 60 -17.49 -14.95 -54.91
CA ARG A 60 -17.05 -15.86 -55.99
C ARG A 60 -18.18 -16.72 -56.54
N GLU A 61 -19.27 -16.88 -55.81
CA GLU A 61 -20.39 -17.73 -56.20
C GLU A 61 -21.24 -17.07 -57.31
N ARG A 62 -21.45 -17.81 -58.40
CA ARG A 62 -22.23 -17.36 -59.58
C ARG A 62 -23.65 -17.93 -59.61
N ASP A 63 -23.88 -19.04 -58.91
CA ASP A 63 -25.21 -19.66 -58.78
C ASP A 63 -26.08 -18.84 -57.80
N PRO A 64 -27.22 -18.29 -58.22
CA PRO A 64 -28.06 -17.44 -57.40
C PRO A 64 -28.56 -18.09 -56.10
N GLU A 65 -29.00 -19.37 -56.17
CA GLU A 65 -29.55 -20.09 -55.01
C GLU A 65 -28.46 -20.37 -53.99
N ARG A 66 -27.29 -20.83 -54.41
CA ARG A 66 -26.14 -21.05 -53.54
C ARG A 66 -25.62 -19.76 -52.95
N ARG A 67 -25.62 -18.68 -53.70
CA ARG A 67 -25.20 -17.36 -53.21
C ARG A 67 -26.16 -16.86 -52.11
N GLU A 68 -27.46 -17.03 -52.29
CA GLU A 68 -28.47 -16.66 -51.29
C GLU A 68 -28.30 -17.47 -49.97
N ALA A 69 -28.08 -18.78 -50.09
CA ALA A 69 -27.77 -19.64 -48.95
C ALA A 69 -26.51 -19.15 -48.16
N LEU A 70 -25.42 -18.80 -48.85
CA LEU A 70 -24.21 -18.28 -48.25
C LEU A 70 -24.43 -16.90 -47.58
N ILE A 71 -25.27 -16.06 -48.18
CA ILE A 71 -25.66 -14.76 -47.57
C ILE A 71 -26.47 -15.00 -46.31
N ALA A 72 -27.43 -15.92 -46.28
CA ALA A 72 -28.22 -16.27 -45.13
C ALA A 72 -27.33 -16.81 -43.97
N GLU A 73 -26.38 -17.70 -44.28
CA GLU A 73 -25.41 -18.21 -43.32
C GLU A 73 -24.52 -17.09 -42.77
N SER A 74 -24.02 -16.19 -43.65
CA SER A 74 -23.22 -15.04 -43.23
C SER A 74 -23.99 -14.11 -42.30
N ARG A 75 -25.29 -13.91 -42.56
CA ARG A 75 -26.17 -13.09 -41.71
C ARG A 75 -26.33 -13.71 -40.32
N THR A 76 -26.59 -15.02 -40.23
CA THR A 76 -26.66 -15.71 -38.92
C THR A 76 -25.38 -15.59 -38.11
N MET A 77 -24.20 -15.70 -38.77
CA MET A 77 -22.92 -15.50 -38.08
C MET A 77 -22.79 -14.06 -37.58
N LYS A 78 -23.18 -13.07 -38.40
CA LYS A 78 -23.12 -11.65 -38.03
C LYS A 78 -24.03 -11.31 -36.84
N GLU A 79 -25.17 -11.99 -36.69
CA GLU A 79 -26.09 -11.81 -35.57
C GLU A 79 -25.56 -12.46 -34.29
N ARG A 80 -24.82 -13.59 -34.38
CA ARG A 80 -24.27 -14.30 -33.20
C ARG A 80 -23.02 -13.63 -32.59
N ILE A 81 -22.22 -12.90 -33.38
CA ILE A 81 -20.97 -12.31 -32.88
C ILE A 81 -21.22 -11.29 -31.76
N PRO A 82 -22.15 -10.30 -31.89
CA PRO A 82 -22.41 -9.35 -30.83
C PRO A 82 -22.86 -9.99 -29.51
N ASP A 83 -23.68 -11.04 -29.56
CA ASP A 83 -24.13 -11.75 -28.35
C ASP A 83 -22.94 -12.40 -27.63
N ARG A 84 -22.00 -12.99 -28.37
CA ARG A 84 -20.80 -13.59 -27.79
C ARG A 84 -19.81 -12.55 -27.28
N GLU A 85 -19.72 -11.41 -27.93
CA GLU A 85 -18.89 -10.27 -27.48
C GLU A 85 -19.46 -9.69 -26.17
N ALA A 86 -20.78 -9.56 -26.05
CA ALA A 86 -21.44 -9.11 -24.83
C ALA A 86 -21.22 -10.11 -23.67
N GLU A 87 -21.35 -11.42 -23.96
CA GLU A 87 -21.07 -12.47 -22.96
C GLU A 87 -19.60 -12.43 -22.53
N LEU A 88 -18.66 -12.28 -23.46
CA LEU A 88 -17.24 -12.17 -23.13
C LEU A 88 -16.97 -10.97 -22.25
N SER A 89 -17.53 -9.81 -22.55
CA SER A 89 -17.38 -8.59 -21.74
C SER A 89 -17.88 -8.80 -20.32
N GLY A 90 -19.04 -9.43 -20.12
CA GLY A 90 -19.58 -9.74 -18.79
C GLY A 90 -18.71 -10.75 -18.02
N VAL A 91 -18.16 -11.75 -18.72
CA VAL A 91 -17.24 -12.72 -18.11
C VAL A 91 -15.92 -12.03 -17.71
N GLU A 92 -15.38 -11.15 -18.55
CA GLU A 92 -14.13 -10.42 -18.26
C GLU A 92 -14.29 -9.46 -17.07
N GLU A 93 -15.41 -8.76 -16.97
CA GLU A 93 -15.71 -7.88 -15.84
C GLU A 93 -15.79 -8.69 -14.53
N ARG A 94 -16.58 -9.74 -14.51
CA ARG A 94 -16.73 -10.61 -13.34
C ARG A 94 -15.41 -11.30 -12.97
N LEU A 95 -14.65 -11.77 -13.96
CA LEU A 95 -13.34 -12.37 -13.73
C LEU A 95 -12.39 -11.38 -13.06
N ARG A 96 -12.37 -10.14 -13.53
CA ARG A 96 -11.55 -9.08 -12.94
C ARG A 96 -11.95 -8.79 -11.49
N GLU A 97 -13.24 -8.67 -11.21
CA GLU A 97 -13.75 -8.44 -9.86
C GLU A 97 -13.33 -9.55 -8.89
N GLU A 98 -13.54 -10.81 -9.27
CA GLU A 98 -13.19 -11.96 -8.42
C GLU A 98 -11.67 -12.13 -8.26
N GLN A 99 -10.90 -11.92 -9.33
CA GLN A 99 -9.43 -11.98 -9.27
C GLN A 99 -8.84 -10.89 -8.37
N LEU A 100 -9.44 -9.70 -8.31
CA LEU A 100 -9.00 -8.60 -7.45
C LEU A 100 -9.16 -8.92 -5.95
N LYS A 101 -10.06 -9.84 -5.57
CA LYS A 101 -10.24 -10.30 -4.18
C LYS A 101 -9.11 -11.22 -3.72
N ILE A 102 -8.42 -11.90 -4.66
CA ILE A 102 -7.33 -12.82 -4.32
C ILE A 102 -6.11 -11.99 -3.86
N PRO A 103 -5.61 -12.21 -2.63
CA PRO A 103 -4.44 -11.51 -2.11
C PRO A 103 -3.16 -11.98 -2.82
N ASN A 104 -2.06 -11.28 -2.60
CA ASN A 104 -0.74 -11.75 -3.00
C ASN A 104 -0.42 -13.08 -2.31
N MET A 105 0.49 -13.87 -2.88
CA MET A 105 1.05 -15.03 -2.17
C MET A 105 1.81 -14.55 -0.93
N THR A 106 1.95 -15.44 0.03
CA THR A 106 2.72 -15.18 1.26
C THR A 106 4.12 -15.77 1.13
N HIS A 107 5.12 -15.06 1.66
CA HIS A 107 6.50 -15.57 1.74
C HIS A 107 6.53 -16.88 2.56
N PRO A 108 7.28 -17.91 2.14
CA PRO A 108 7.31 -19.20 2.85
C PRO A 108 7.72 -19.12 4.32
N ASP A 109 8.59 -18.15 4.67
CA ASP A 109 9.08 -17.94 6.04
C ASP A 109 8.21 -16.97 6.86
N ALA A 110 7.16 -16.39 6.28
CA ALA A 110 6.26 -15.53 7.05
C ALA A 110 5.46 -16.36 8.07
N PRO A 111 5.25 -15.85 9.31
CA PRO A 111 4.51 -16.56 10.33
C PRO A 111 3.06 -16.84 9.88
N ILE A 112 2.56 -18.03 10.19
CA ILE A 112 1.13 -18.34 10.00
C ILE A 112 0.40 -17.93 11.27
N GLY A 113 -0.58 -17.03 11.16
CA GLY A 113 -1.37 -16.53 12.28
C GLY A 113 -2.65 -15.86 11.79
N ARG A 114 -3.57 -15.53 12.71
CA ARG A 114 -4.91 -14.98 12.41
C ARG A 114 -5.00 -13.48 12.51
N ASP A 115 -4.24 -12.88 13.43
CA ASP A 115 -4.29 -11.45 13.72
C ASP A 115 -2.97 -10.94 14.34
N ASP A 116 -2.91 -9.66 14.68
CA ASP A 116 -1.74 -8.96 15.20
C ASP A 116 -1.14 -9.59 16.48
N SER A 117 -1.91 -10.35 17.26
CA SER A 117 -1.42 -11.03 18.46
C SER A 117 -0.49 -12.22 18.15
N GLU A 118 -0.49 -12.71 16.91
CA GLU A 118 0.33 -13.84 16.45
C GLU A 118 1.53 -13.39 15.58
N ASN A 119 1.79 -12.07 15.52
CA ASN A 119 3.00 -11.52 14.92
C ASN A 119 4.23 -11.92 15.75
N VAL A 120 5.39 -12.13 15.10
CA VAL A 120 6.58 -12.68 15.73
C VAL A 120 7.65 -11.60 15.87
N GLU A 121 8.08 -11.31 17.11
CA GLU A 121 9.23 -10.45 17.36
C GLU A 121 10.51 -11.14 16.83
N VAL A 122 11.24 -10.48 15.93
CA VAL A 122 12.46 -11.01 15.34
C VAL A 122 13.72 -10.37 15.91
N ARG A 123 13.64 -9.11 16.36
CA ARG A 123 14.75 -8.41 17.03
C ARG A 123 14.28 -7.20 17.81
N ARG A 124 15.12 -6.73 18.73
CA ARG A 124 14.86 -5.57 19.59
C ARG A 124 16.12 -4.73 19.72
N TRP A 125 15.93 -3.42 19.90
CA TRP A 125 17.01 -2.47 20.16
C TRP A 125 16.63 -1.44 21.22
N GLY A 126 17.61 -1.00 22.01
CA GLY A 126 17.49 0.03 23.03
C GLY A 126 16.97 -0.52 24.37
N GLU A 127 17.20 0.25 25.41
CA GLU A 127 16.73 -0.03 26.77
C GLU A 127 15.47 0.79 27.04
N ILE A 128 14.44 0.15 27.61
CA ILE A 128 13.23 0.85 28.05
C ILE A 128 13.60 1.77 29.20
N PRO A 129 13.32 3.09 29.11
CA PRO A 129 13.67 4.02 30.15
C PRO A 129 12.88 3.77 31.43
N GLU A 130 13.58 3.85 32.58
CA GLU A 130 12.96 3.89 33.90
C GLU A 130 12.80 5.35 34.34
N PHE A 131 11.60 5.71 34.79
CA PHE A 131 11.31 7.05 35.31
C PHE A 131 11.29 7.05 36.81
N SER A 132 11.92 8.07 37.47
CA SER A 132 11.82 8.32 38.88
C SER A 132 10.49 8.97 39.30
N PHE A 133 9.64 9.30 38.34
CA PHE A 133 8.33 9.94 38.48
C PHE A 133 7.29 9.19 37.66
N THR A 134 6.01 9.48 37.84
CA THR A 134 4.93 8.90 37.02
C THR A 134 4.94 9.56 35.61
N PRO A 135 5.27 8.83 34.53
CA PRO A 135 5.28 9.40 33.22
C PRO A 135 3.86 9.75 32.75
N LYS A 136 3.73 10.88 32.06
CA LYS A 136 2.50 11.32 31.41
C LYS A 136 2.42 10.75 30.01
N ASP A 137 1.20 10.59 29.50
CA ASP A 137 1.01 10.27 28.09
C ASP A 137 1.21 11.52 27.20
N HIS A 138 1.33 11.30 25.87
CA HIS A 138 1.56 12.38 24.91
C HIS A 138 0.42 13.39 24.83
N VAL A 139 -0.80 13.04 25.22
CA VAL A 139 -1.94 13.98 25.26
C VAL A 139 -1.75 14.95 26.44
N GLU A 140 -1.48 14.43 27.63
CA GLU A 140 -1.21 15.25 28.83
C GLU A 140 0.02 16.16 28.62
N LEU A 141 1.08 15.62 27.99
CA LEU A 141 2.28 16.39 27.66
C LEU A 141 2.00 17.47 26.61
N GLY A 142 1.30 17.10 25.52
CA GLY A 142 0.98 18.02 24.43
C GLY A 142 0.09 19.18 24.88
N GLU A 143 -0.88 18.92 25.73
CA GLU A 143 -1.74 19.93 26.34
C GLU A 143 -0.97 20.82 27.32
N ALA A 144 -0.16 20.24 28.23
CA ALA A 144 0.62 20.98 29.22
C ALA A 144 1.68 21.88 28.58
N LEU A 145 2.28 21.45 27.47
CA LEU A 145 3.24 22.21 26.69
C LEU A 145 2.56 23.21 25.72
N GLY A 146 1.24 23.11 25.52
CA GLY A 146 0.50 23.95 24.55
C GLY A 146 0.86 23.67 23.09
N ILE A 147 1.37 22.49 22.76
CA ILE A 147 1.90 22.17 21.44
C ILE A 147 0.97 21.28 20.59
N VAL A 148 -0.04 20.64 21.19
CA VAL A 148 -1.08 19.88 20.50
C VAL A 148 -2.44 20.35 20.98
N ASP A 149 -3.35 20.65 20.03
CA ASP A 149 -4.70 21.14 20.34
C ASP A 149 -5.75 20.26 19.65
N PHE A 150 -6.29 19.31 20.41
CA PHE A 150 -7.33 18.40 19.95
C PHE A 150 -8.71 19.06 19.91
N ASP A 151 -8.99 20.01 20.82
CA ASP A 151 -10.28 20.70 20.89
C ASP A 151 -10.50 21.57 19.67
N ALA A 152 -9.47 22.32 19.23
CA ALA A 152 -9.53 23.08 18.00
C ALA A 152 -9.70 22.15 16.77
N GLY A 153 -9.03 21.02 16.74
CA GLY A 153 -9.19 20.00 15.70
C GLY A 153 -10.61 19.46 15.63
N ALA A 154 -11.16 19.06 16.77
CA ALA A 154 -12.53 18.57 16.88
C ALA A 154 -13.56 19.63 16.45
N LYS A 155 -13.34 20.90 16.85
CA LYS A 155 -14.23 22.02 16.52
C LYS A 155 -14.25 22.34 15.03
N THR A 156 -13.11 22.27 14.34
CA THR A 156 -12.99 22.72 12.94
C THR A 156 -13.28 21.61 11.93
N THR A 157 -12.88 20.35 12.27
CA THR A 157 -12.87 19.26 11.29
C THR A 157 -13.58 18.00 11.80
N GLY A 158 -13.62 17.81 13.13
CA GLY A 158 -14.20 16.65 13.76
C GLY A 158 -13.22 15.91 14.68
N SER A 159 -13.71 14.86 15.35
CA SER A 159 -12.87 14.03 16.22
C SER A 159 -11.69 13.41 15.43
N LYS A 160 -10.60 13.10 16.13
CA LYS A 160 -9.36 12.54 15.56
C LYS A 160 -8.62 13.46 14.56
N PHE A 161 -8.95 14.75 14.53
CA PHE A 161 -8.11 15.79 13.96
C PHE A 161 -7.49 16.62 15.09
N TYR A 162 -6.35 17.24 14.79
CA TYR A 162 -5.57 17.99 15.77
C TYR A 162 -4.86 19.16 15.09
N PHE A 163 -4.46 20.16 15.89
CA PHE A 163 -3.50 21.18 15.48
C PHE A 163 -2.18 20.93 16.19
N LEU A 164 -1.08 21.04 15.46
CA LEU A 164 0.26 21.23 16.03
C LEU A 164 0.52 22.71 16.17
N ARG A 165 1.16 23.11 17.27
CA ARG A 165 1.47 24.53 17.56
C ARG A 165 2.91 24.68 18.04
N GLY A 166 3.49 25.85 17.82
CA GLY A 166 4.79 26.19 18.37
C GLY A 166 5.86 25.18 18.08
N ASP A 167 6.48 24.65 19.14
CA ASP A 167 7.62 23.73 19.02
C ASP A 167 7.26 22.37 18.38
N ALA A 168 6.01 21.94 18.44
CA ALA A 168 5.60 20.70 17.73
C ALA A 168 5.68 20.86 16.20
N VAL A 169 5.44 22.07 15.67
CA VAL A 169 5.61 22.33 14.23
C VAL A 169 7.09 22.23 13.85
N LEU A 170 7.99 22.81 14.66
CA LEU A 170 9.43 22.72 14.43
C LEU A 170 9.92 21.28 14.55
N LEU A 171 9.35 20.52 15.49
CA LEU A 171 9.69 19.10 15.67
C LEU A 171 9.23 18.24 14.48
N GLU A 172 8.02 18.46 13.95
CA GLU A 172 7.55 17.79 12.74
C GLU A 172 8.47 18.07 11.55
N LEU A 173 8.77 19.35 11.29
CA LEU A 173 9.68 19.74 10.19
C LEU A 173 11.08 19.18 10.38
N GLY A 174 11.57 19.15 11.63
CA GLY A 174 12.86 18.56 11.99
C GLY A 174 12.91 17.05 11.74
N LEU A 175 11.86 16.31 12.13
CA LEU A 175 11.74 14.87 11.90
C LEU A 175 11.69 14.54 10.41
N ILE A 176 10.91 15.30 9.63
CA ILE A 176 10.83 15.15 8.16
C ILE A 176 12.22 15.32 7.56
N ARG A 177 12.92 16.40 7.92
CA ARG A 177 14.23 16.69 7.35
C ARG A 177 15.28 15.65 7.77
N TYR A 178 15.28 15.24 9.03
CA TYR A 178 16.17 14.20 9.56
C TYR A 178 16.01 12.88 8.79
N ALA A 179 14.75 12.40 8.61
CA ALA A 179 14.50 11.19 7.86
C ALA A 179 14.88 11.32 6.38
N MET A 180 14.58 12.48 5.76
CA MET A 180 14.95 12.75 4.37
C MET A 180 16.45 12.74 4.14
N ASP A 181 17.27 13.31 5.05
CA ASP A 181 18.72 13.31 4.90
C ASP A 181 19.30 11.90 4.91
N ILE A 182 18.78 11.01 5.80
CA ILE A 182 19.17 9.60 5.83
C ILE A 182 18.80 8.89 4.52
N LEU A 183 17.61 9.17 3.98
CA LEU A 183 17.15 8.56 2.72
C LEU A 183 17.96 9.05 1.52
N ILE A 184 18.30 10.34 1.45
CA ILE A 184 19.14 10.91 0.40
C ILE A 184 20.53 10.25 0.41
N GLU A 185 21.13 10.04 1.59
CA GLU A 185 22.39 9.31 1.74
C GLU A 185 22.32 7.87 1.20
N ARG A 186 21.14 7.27 1.19
CA ARG A 186 20.85 5.92 0.68
C ARG A 186 20.39 5.89 -0.77
N GLY A 187 20.46 7.04 -1.46
CA GLY A 187 20.14 7.16 -2.88
C GLY A 187 18.64 7.24 -3.20
N TYR A 188 17.79 7.55 -2.21
CA TYR A 188 16.38 7.84 -2.45
C TYR A 188 16.21 9.26 -2.99
N ALA A 189 15.42 9.41 -4.05
CA ALA A 189 15.07 10.70 -4.62
C ALA A 189 13.97 11.37 -3.76
N PRO A 190 14.26 12.51 -3.11
CA PRO A 190 13.25 13.22 -2.32
C PRO A 190 12.15 13.75 -3.22
N THR A 191 10.90 13.45 -2.86
CA THR A 191 9.73 13.74 -3.67
C THR A 191 8.59 14.25 -2.77
N ILE A 192 7.93 15.34 -3.16
CA ILE A 192 6.64 15.75 -2.59
C ILE A 192 5.56 15.26 -3.56
N THR A 193 4.68 14.38 -3.07
CA THR A 193 3.64 13.80 -3.93
C THR A 193 2.33 14.59 -3.86
N PRO A 194 1.45 14.49 -4.88
CA PRO A 194 0.07 14.93 -4.72
C PRO A 194 -0.64 14.17 -3.59
N ASP A 195 -1.48 14.85 -2.83
CA ASP A 195 -2.34 14.25 -1.79
C ASP A 195 -3.63 13.63 -2.36
N LEU A 196 -3.81 13.67 -3.67
CA LEU A 196 -4.92 13.09 -4.40
C LEU A 196 -4.42 12.09 -5.45
N ALA A 197 -5.16 11.00 -5.64
CA ALA A 197 -4.88 10.02 -6.67
C ALA A 197 -6.18 9.57 -7.35
N ARG A 198 -6.07 9.08 -8.59
CA ARG A 198 -7.19 8.44 -9.30
C ARG A 198 -7.52 7.09 -8.70
N ASP A 199 -8.79 6.69 -8.77
CA ASP A 199 -9.25 5.36 -8.33
C ASP A 199 -8.42 4.23 -8.96
N SER A 200 -7.94 4.40 -10.21
CA SER A 200 -7.08 3.42 -10.87
C SER A 200 -5.74 3.20 -10.17
N ALA A 201 -5.12 4.25 -9.63
CA ALA A 201 -3.87 4.14 -8.87
C ALA A 201 -4.11 3.48 -7.50
N LEU A 202 -5.21 3.82 -6.82
CA LEU A 202 -5.62 3.17 -5.57
C LEU A 202 -5.84 1.67 -5.76
N ILE A 203 -6.67 1.29 -6.73
CA ILE A 203 -6.93 -0.12 -7.06
C ILE A 203 -5.63 -0.82 -7.46
N GLY A 204 -4.79 -0.14 -8.22
CA GLY A 204 -3.48 -0.64 -8.65
C GLY A 204 -2.57 -1.02 -7.49
N THR A 205 -2.53 -0.22 -6.44
CA THR A 205 -1.73 -0.46 -5.23
C THR A 205 -2.42 -1.38 -4.22
N GLY A 206 -3.71 -1.69 -4.40
CA GLY A 206 -4.45 -2.62 -3.55
C GLY A 206 -5.42 -1.97 -2.58
N PHE A 207 -5.62 -0.65 -2.69
CA PHE A 207 -6.63 0.06 -1.89
C PHE A 207 -8.00 0.01 -2.57
N ILE A 208 -9.05 -0.05 -1.75
CA ILE A 208 -10.44 0.00 -2.21
C ILE A 208 -10.92 1.45 -2.05
N PRO A 209 -11.10 2.21 -3.15
CA PRO A 209 -11.42 3.64 -3.05
C PRO A 209 -12.85 3.91 -2.55
N ARG A 210 -13.78 2.97 -2.75
CA ARG A 210 -15.20 3.14 -2.42
C ARG A 210 -15.77 1.88 -1.77
N GLY A 211 -16.72 2.05 -0.86
CA GLY A 211 -17.39 0.96 -0.14
C GLY A 211 -17.53 1.24 1.35
N PRO A 212 -18.34 0.46 2.08
CA PRO A 212 -18.68 0.73 3.48
C PRO A 212 -17.48 0.58 4.45
N GLU A 213 -16.47 -0.22 4.09
CA GLU A 213 -15.28 -0.47 4.92
C GLU A 213 -14.01 0.19 4.36
N THR A 214 -14.18 1.15 3.43
CA THR A 214 -13.03 1.82 2.83
C THR A 214 -12.29 2.68 3.84
N GLN A 215 -10.96 2.60 3.81
CA GLN A 215 -10.07 3.51 4.56
C GLN A 215 -9.83 4.83 3.82
N ILE A 216 -10.45 5.04 2.67
CA ILE A 216 -10.18 6.12 1.73
C ILE A 216 -11.28 7.19 1.77
N TYR A 217 -10.88 8.46 1.79
CA TYR A 217 -11.75 9.61 1.56
C TYR A 217 -11.88 9.87 0.06
N SER A 218 -13.05 9.67 -0.52
CA SER A 218 -13.32 9.90 -1.94
C SER A 218 -13.94 11.27 -2.20
N ILE A 219 -13.59 11.88 -3.33
CA ILE A 219 -14.19 13.13 -3.79
C ILE A 219 -15.47 12.82 -4.56
N GLU A 220 -16.60 13.38 -4.12
CA GLU A 220 -17.89 13.19 -4.77
C GLU A 220 -17.88 13.76 -6.20
N GLY A 221 -18.44 13.02 -7.15
CA GLY A 221 -18.52 13.43 -8.56
C GLY A 221 -17.18 13.35 -9.33
N SER A 222 -16.17 12.69 -8.78
CA SER A 222 -14.83 12.58 -9.36
C SER A 222 -14.32 11.13 -9.24
N ASP A 223 -13.29 10.79 -10.05
CA ASP A 223 -12.48 9.57 -9.92
C ASP A 223 -11.25 9.80 -9.01
N LEU A 224 -11.24 10.90 -8.23
CA LEU A 224 -10.16 11.25 -7.32
C LEU A 224 -10.53 10.90 -5.87
N SER A 225 -9.52 10.53 -5.11
CA SER A 225 -9.59 10.27 -3.68
C SER A 225 -8.35 10.79 -2.96
N LEU A 226 -8.48 11.15 -1.67
CA LEU A 226 -7.33 11.48 -0.83
C LEU A 226 -6.49 10.22 -0.60
N ILE A 227 -5.16 10.35 -0.65
CA ILE A 227 -4.26 9.22 -0.46
C ILE A 227 -4.14 8.83 1.02
N ALA A 228 -4.08 7.53 1.29
CA ALA A 228 -3.77 6.99 2.61
C ALA A 228 -2.26 6.90 2.88
N THR A 229 -1.44 7.04 1.84
CA THR A 229 0.02 6.93 1.83
C THR A 229 0.57 7.42 0.49
N ALA A 230 1.78 7.96 0.47
CA ALA A 230 2.48 8.33 -0.76
C ALA A 230 2.77 7.13 -1.69
N GLU A 231 2.77 5.90 -1.16
CA GLU A 231 2.86 4.67 -1.96
C GLU A 231 1.96 4.69 -3.19
N ILE A 232 0.72 5.18 -3.03
CA ILE A 232 -0.30 5.19 -4.09
C ILE A 232 0.14 6.04 -5.28
N THR A 233 0.63 7.24 -5.01
CA THR A 233 1.07 8.18 -6.04
C THR A 233 2.44 7.84 -6.58
N LEU A 234 3.35 7.32 -5.74
CA LEU A 234 4.67 6.86 -6.15
C LEU A 234 4.60 5.62 -7.05
N ALA A 235 3.74 4.66 -6.75
CA ALA A 235 3.49 3.54 -7.65
C ALA A 235 2.81 3.99 -8.95
N GLY A 236 1.78 4.84 -8.82
CA GLY A 236 0.96 5.31 -9.94
C GLY A 236 1.72 6.14 -10.98
N GLN A 237 2.84 6.79 -10.61
CA GLN A 237 3.60 7.63 -11.54
C GLN A 237 4.19 6.86 -12.73
N LEU A 238 4.42 5.55 -12.59
CA LEU A 238 4.94 4.67 -13.65
C LEU A 238 3.87 3.76 -14.26
N ALA A 239 2.58 4.00 -13.99
CA ALA A 239 1.51 3.19 -14.57
C ALA A 239 1.60 3.16 -16.10
N ASP A 240 1.45 1.94 -16.69
CA ASP A 240 1.57 1.63 -18.12
C ASP A 240 2.98 1.83 -18.73
N GLU A 241 4.01 2.11 -17.91
CA GLU A 241 5.38 2.39 -18.38
C GLU A 241 6.23 1.11 -18.48
N ILE A 242 7.27 1.20 -19.32
CA ILE A 242 8.35 0.21 -19.42
C ILE A 242 9.66 0.94 -19.18
N VAL A 243 10.28 0.69 -18.02
CA VAL A 243 11.59 1.26 -17.67
C VAL A 243 12.73 0.40 -18.19
N ASP A 244 13.93 0.98 -18.35
CA ASP A 244 15.13 0.20 -18.66
C ASP A 244 15.65 -0.50 -17.39
N GLU A 245 16.14 -1.74 -17.51
CA GLU A 245 16.73 -2.49 -16.40
C GLU A 245 17.91 -1.73 -15.76
N SER A 246 18.66 -0.98 -16.57
CA SER A 246 19.81 -0.20 -16.09
C SER A 246 19.44 0.94 -15.13
N ASP A 247 18.17 1.37 -15.12
CA ASP A 247 17.67 2.41 -14.23
C ASP A 247 17.25 1.85 -12.86
N LEU A 248 17.11 0.51 -12.74
CA LEU A 248 16.70 -0.16 -11.50
C LEU A 248 17.90 -0.42 -10.56
N PRO A 249 17.70 -0.30 -9.24
CA PRO A 249 16.46 0.05 -8.57
C PRO A 249 16.15 1.55 -8.61
N LEU A 250 14.88 1.91 -8.87
CA LEU A 250 14.39 3.27 -8.66
C LEU A 250 13.93 3.42 -7.22
N ARG A 251 14.42 4.44 -6.51
CA ARG A 251 14.15 4.69 -5.09
C ARG A 251 13.58 6.09 -4.90
N PHE A 252 12.44 6.21 -4.24
CA PHE A 252 11.77 7.47 -3.95
C PHE A 252 11.49 7.63 -2.47
N ALA A 253 11.75 8.84 -1.94
CA ALA A 253 11.36 9.26 -0.59
C ALA A 253 10.19 10.24 -0.71
N GLY A 254 8.97 9.75 -0.53
CA GLY A 254 7.74 10.53 -0.72
C GLY A 254 7.28 11.21 0.56
N LEU A 255 7.23 12.53 0.56
CA LEU A 255 6.57 13.33 1.60
C LEU A 255 5.13 13.61 1.19
N SER A 256 4.17 13.24 2.03
CA SER A 256 2.77 13.54 1.83
C SER A 256 2.00 13.68 3.14
N HIS A 257 0.84 14.32 3.09
CA HIS A 257 -0.21 14.05 4.06
C HIS A 257 -0.84 12.68 3.72
N CYS A 258 -1.28 11.98 4.76
CA CYS A 258 -2.00 10.72 4.65
C CYS A 258 -3.38 10.90 5.28
N PHE A 259 -4.41 10.39 4.60
CA PHE A 259 -5.80 10.53 5.05
C PHE A 259 -6.42 9.13 5.19
N ARG A 260 -6.94 8.82 6.38
CA ARG A 260 -7.58 7.51 6.64
C ARG A 260 -8.91 7.72 7.34
N THR A 261 -9.95 7.04 6.89
CA THR A 261 -11.27 7.10 7.54
C THR A 261 -11.28 6.38 8.88
N GLU A 262 -10.30 5.51 9.14
CA GLU A 262 -10.23 4.66 10.33
C GLU A 262 -11.53 3.84 10.53
N ALA A 263 -12.19 3.44 9.43
CA ALA A 263 -13.36 2.60 9.44
C ALA A 263 -13.03 1.24 10.10
N GLY A 264 -13.95 0.72 10.93
CA GLY A 264 -13.76 -0.56 11.63
C GLY A 264 -12.88 -0.50 12.90
N ALA A 265 -12.27 0.64 13.22
CA ALA A 265 -11.42 0.80 14.41
C ALA A 265 -12.20 1.08 15.71
N HIS A 266 -13.50 0.79 15.75
CA HIS A 266 -14.34 1.03 16.94
C HIS A 266 -13.86 0.19 18.12
N GLY A 267 -13.56 0.85 19.26
CA GLY A 267 -13.19 0.19 20.52
C GLY A 267 -11.68 -0.08 20.72
N ARG A 268 -10.83 0.11 19.72
CA ARG A 268 -9.38 0.10 19.95
C ARG A 268 -8.93 1.43 20.52
N ALA A 269 -8.06 1.41 21.55
CA ALA A 269 -7.56 2.61 22.21
C ALA A 269 -7.02 3.63 21.18
N SER A 270 -7.68 4.78 21.07
CA SER A 270 -7.43 5.77 20.01
C SER A 270 -7.40 7.20 20.56
N ARG A 271 -7.00 7.38 21.83
CA ARG A 271 -6.78 8.72 22.39
C ARG A 271 -5.52 9.32 21.78
N GLY A 272 -5.58 10.60 21.45
CA GLY A 272 -4.41 11.37 21.00
C GLY A 272 -4.01 11.11 19.55
N LEU A 273 -2.69 11.08 19.30
CA LEU A 273 -2.08 11.11 17.98
C LEU A 273 -1.91 9.73 17.30
N TYR A 274 -2.20 8.63 18.00
CA TYR A 274 -1.91 7.28 17.51
C TYR A 274 -2.79 6.84 16.33
N ARG A 275 -4.09 7.22 16.36
CA ARG A 275 -5.07 6.96 15.29
C ARG A 275 -5.81 8.24 14.94
N VAL A 276 -5.38 8.88 13.89
CA VAL A 276 -5.88 10.16 13.41
C VAL A 276 -6.28 10.08 11.95
N HIS A 277 -7.20 10.94 11.52
CA HIS A 277 -7.71 10.97 10.15
C HIS A 277 -6.74 11.61 9.16
N GLN A 278 -5.83 12.45 9.66
CA GLN A 278 -4.80 13.12 8.86
C GLN A 278 -3.49 13.13 9.61
N PHE A 279 -2.39 12.78 8.94
CA PHE A 279 -1.02 12.84 9.48
C PHE A 279 0.00 12.98 8.35
N THR A 280 1.20 13.46 8.69
CA THR A 280 2.31 13.59 7.75
C THR A 280 3.19 12.33 7.80
N LYS A 281 3.65 11.87 6.64
CA LYS A 281 4.50 10.68 6.51
C LYS A 281 5.59 10.88 5.46
N VAL A 282 6.80 10.39 5.76
CA VAL A 282 7.85 10.16 4.78
C VAL A 282 7.85 8.67 4.44
N GLU A 283 7.60 8.36 3.17
CA GLU A 283 7.46 7.01 2.64
C GLU A 283 8.64 6.65 1.76
N MET A 284 9.25 5.51 1.99
CA MET A 284 10.15 4.87 1.05
C MET A 284 9.35 4.08 0.02
N PHE A 285 9.69 4.22 -1.25
CA PHE A 285 9.13 3.39 -2.31
C PHE A 285 10.23 2.97 -3.30
N ALA A 286 10.27 1.68 -3.65
CA ALA A 286 11.26 1.17 -4.57
C ALA A 286 10.61 0.32 -5.69
N PHE A 287 11.16 0.49 -6.92
CA PHE A 287 10.94 -0.42 -8.02
C PHE A 287 12.22 -1.19 -8.26
N THR A 288 12.14 -2.52 -8.32
CA THR A 288 13.30 -3.40 -8.44
C THR A 288 13.09 -4.48 -9.49
N THR A 289 14.16 -5.16 -9.90
CA THR A 289 14.01 -6.47 -10.51
C THR A 289 13.55 -7.50 -9.46
N PRO A 290 12.97 -8.64 -9.86
CA PRO A 290 12.59 -9.70 -8.91
C PRO A 290 13.75 -10.17 -8.03
N GLU A 291 14.96 -10.24 -8.60
CA GLU A 291 16.16 -10.75 -7.91
C GLU A 291 16.66 -9.81 -6.81
N GLN A 292 16.33 -8.52 -6.90
CA GLN A 292 16.77 -7.48 -5.94
C GLN A 292 15.77 -7.26 -4.81
N SER A 293 14.54 -7.78 -4.91
CA SER A 293 13.45 -7.33 -4.04
C SER A 293 13.60 -7.74 -2.58
N ASP A 294 14.14 -8.91 -2.29
CA ASP A 294 14.32 -9.37 -0.90
C ASP A 294 15.44 -8.59 -0.19
N GLU A 295 16.56 -8.33 -0.91
CA GLU A 295 17.65 -7.49 -0.38
C GLU A 295 17.16 -6.05 -0.15
N MET A 296 16.37 -5.49 -1.07
CA MET A 296 15.77 -4.17 -0.92
C MET A 296 14.83 -4.11 0.29
N HIS A 297 14.05 -5.16 0.55
CA HIS A 297 13.16 -5.24 1.70
C HIS A 297 13.93 -5.14 3.02
N GLU A 298 15.00 -5.92 3.17
CA GLU A 298 15.88 -5.87 4.35
C GLU A 298 16.61 -4.52 4.47
N GLU A 299 17.04 -3.91 3.34
CA GLU A 299 17.64 -2.56 3.34
C GLU A 299 16.66 -1.53 3.88
N MET A 300 15.39 -1.56 3.46
CA MET A 300 14.36 -0.63 3.90
C MET A 300 14.08 -0.76 5.40
N VAL A 301 13.96 -1.98 5.92
CA VAL A 301 13.83 -2.22 7.37
C VAL A 301 15.05 -1.67 8.12
N GLY A 302 16.28 -1.90 7.62
CA GLY A 302 17.51 -1.37 8.21
C GLY A 302 17.56 0.17 8.22
N ILE A 303 16.92 0.84 7.26
CA ILE A 303 16.79 2.31 7.25
C ILE A 303 15.83 2.78 8.36
N GLU A 304 14.69 2.11 8.52
CA GLU A 304 13.75 2.40 9.62
C GLU A 304 14.45 2.25 10.97
N GLU A 305 15.17 1.16 11.18
CA GLU A 305 15.95 0.93 12.39
C GLU A 305 16.99 2.06 12.62
N ARG A 306 17.73 2.45 11.59
CA ARG A 306 18.71 3.56 11.67
C ARG A 306 18.07 4.88 12.10
N ILE A 307 16.87 5.19 11.57
CA ILE A 307 16.14 6.41 11.95
C ILE A 307 15.79 6.37 13.43
N PHE A 308 15.20 5.27 13.93
CA PHE A 308 14.78 5.16 15.33
C PHE A 308 15.96 5.01 16.30
N GLN A 309 17.04 4.34 15.89
CA GLN A 309 18.29 4.29 16.65
C GLN A 309 18.92 5.68 16.83
N GLY A 310 18.97 6.46 15.76
CA GLY A 310 19.50 7.83 15.82
C GLY A 310 18.63 8.76 16.69
N LEU A 311 17.32 8.49 16.77
CA LEU A 311 16.40 9.17 17.70
C LEU A 311 16.51 8.63 19.14
N GLY A 312 17.25 7.55 19.38
CA GLY A 312 17.38 6.95 20.71
C GLY A 312 16.07 6.35 21.25
N LEU A 313 15.19 5.92 20.36
CA LEU A 313 13.87 5.37 20.71
C LEU A 313 13.94 3.84 20.74
N PRO A 314 13.74 3.18 21.89
CA PRO A 314 13.68 1.72 21.97
C PRO A 314 12.56 1.16 21.12
N TYR A 315 12.85 0.09 20.40
CA TYR A 315 11.89 -0.56 19.50
C TYR A 315 12.08 -2.07 19.46
N ARG A 316 11.08 -2.74 18.89
CA ARG A 316 11.17 -4.11 18.39
C ARG A 316 10.76 -4.17 16.92
N VAL A 317 11.29 -5.12 16.18
CA VAL A 317 10.87 -5.45 14.81
C VAL A 317 10.08 -6.75 14.88
N VAL A 318 8.91 -6.76 14.27
CA VAL A 318 8.01 -7.91 14.20
C VAL A 318 7.80 -8.36 12.77
N ASP A 319 7.90 -9.67 12.51
CA ASP A 319 7.52 -10.30 11.26
C ASP A 319 6.01 -10.56 11.29
N ILE A 320 5.31 -10.04 10.32
CA ILE A 320 3.84 -9.98 10.31
C ILE A 320 3.28 -11.30 9.81
N CYS A 321 2.37 -11.86 10.58
CA CYS A 321 1.71 -13.12 10.26
C CYS A 321 0.70 -13.01 9.12
N THR A 322 0.34 -14.14 8.54
CA THR A 322 -0.52 -14.23 7.36
C THR A 322 -1.83 -13.46 7.49
N GLY A 323 -2.50 -13.51 8.63
CA GLY A 323 -3.80 -12.86 8.86
C GLY A 323 -3.74 -11.33 8.99
N ASP A 324 -2.52 -10.77 9.24
CA ASP A 324 -2.30 -9.32 9.41
C ASP A 324 -1.51 -8.68 8.26
N LEU A 325 -1.12 -9.45 7.23
CA LEU A 325 -0.31 -8.96 6.10
C LEU A 325 -0.99 -7.87 5.25
N GLY A 326 -2.31 -7.84 5.16
CA GLY A 326 -3.02 -7.03 4.16
C GLY A 326 -2.92 -7.61 2.74
N GLY A 327 -3.72 -7.14 1.78
CA GLY A 327 -3.93 -7.80 0.48
C GLY A 327 -2.72 -7.84 -0.45
N ALA A 328 -1.88 -6.81 -0.46
CA ALA A 328 -0.79 -6.64 -1.43
C ALA A 328 0.55 -7.24 -0.98
N ALA A 329 0.82 -7.28 0.33
CA ALA A 329 2.11 -7.69 0.85
C ALA A 329 2.37 -9.18 0.66
N TYR A 330 3.57 -9.52 0.17
CA TYR A 330 4.14 -10.85 0.14
C TYR A 330 4.81 -11.18 1.48
N ARG A 331 5.58 -10.23 2.04
CA ARG A 331 6.14 -10.20 3.39
C ARG A 331 6.10 -8.80 3.94
N LYS A 332 5.92 -8.65 5.24
CA LYS A 332 5.84 -7.35 5.91
C LYS A 332 6.54 -7.43 7.26
N TYR A 333 7.32 -6.38 7.56
CA TYR A 333 7.87 -6.13 8.89
C TYR A 333 7.31 -4.82 9.42
N ASP A 334 6.94 -4.80 10.69
CA ASP A 334 6.61 -3.58 11.41
C ASP A 334 7.69 -3.29 12.45
N LEU A 335 8.06 -2.02 12.59
CA LEU A 335 8.85 -1.54 13.70
C LEU A 335 7.90 -0.92 14.72
N GLU A 336 7.95 -1.40 15.94
CA GLU A 336 7.14 -0.93 17.04
C GLU A 336 8.02 -0.26 18.09
N ALA A 337 7.78 1.02 18.39
CA ALA A 337 8.51 1.76 19.42
C ALA A 337 7.83 1.64 20.78
N TRP A 338 8.64 1.67 21.84
CA TRP A 338 8.13 1.71 23.21
C TRP A 338 7.39 3.03 23.47
N MET A 339 6.22 2.94 24.07
CA MET A 339 5.36 4.07 24.44
C MET A 339 5.00 4.00 25.92
N PRO A 340 5.68 4.78 26.78
CA PRO A 340 5.43 4.79 28.24
C PRO A 340 3.98 4.98 28.65
N GLY A 341 3.24 5.87 27.96
CA GLY A 341 1.82 6.12 28.27
C GLY A 341 0.90 4.92 28.01
N ARG A 342 1.36 3.95 27.19
CA ARG A 342 0.67 2.67 26.96
C ARG A 342 1.27 1.52 27.76
N ASN A 343 2.47 1.73 28.30
CA ASN A 343 3.32 0.68 28.89
C ASN A 343 3.47 -0.52 27.95
N ASP A 344 3.61 -0.26 26.64
CA ASP A 344 3.70 -1.27 25.59
C ASP A 344 4.37 -0.70 24.34
N PHE A 345 4.75 -1.60 23.43
CA PHE A 345 5.20 -1.25 22.09
C PHE A 345 4.02 -0.86 21.22
N GLY A 346 4.23 0.08 20.31
CA GLY A 346 3.25 0.48 19.32
C GLY A 346 3.87 0.65 17.94
N GLU A 347 3.20 0.17 16.89
CA GLU A 347 3.63 0.29 15.51
C GLU A 347 3.89 1.76 15.15
N VAL A 348 5.09 2.05 14.66
CA VAL A 348 5.51 3.39 14.19
C VAL A 348 5.88 3.40 12.72
N THR A 349 6.35 2.27 12.18
CA THR A 349 6.62 2.07 10.74
C THR A 349 6.21 0.68 10.30
N SER A 350 6.08 0.51 8.99
CA SER A 350 5.73 -0.75 8.33
C SER A 350 6.40 -0.81 6.97
N THR A 351 7.03 -1.94 6.63
CA THR A 351 7.72 -2.16 5.36
C THR A 351 7.27 -3.44 4.70
N SER A 352 6.89 -3.36 3.42
CA SER A 352 6.33 -4.47 2.65
C SER A 352 7.04 -4.72 1.34
N ASN A 353 7.36 -5.98 1.04
CA ASN A 353 7.61 -6.45 -0.31
C ASN A 353 6.28 -6.90 -0.93
N THR A 354 5.89 -6.31 -2.04
CA THR A 354 4.63 -6.64 -2.74
C THR A 354 4.86 -7.47 -4.01
N THR A 355 6.11 -7.84 -4.28
CA THR A 355 6.51 -8.54 -5.50
C THR A 355 5.94 -7.87 -6.77
N ASP A 356 5.43 -8.62 -7.73
CA ASP A 356 4.83 -8.09 -8.96
C ASP A 356 3.34 -7.73 -8.82
N TYR A 357 2.77 -7.83 -7.63
CA TYR A 357 1.32 -7.70 -7.42
C TYR A 357 0.76 -6.34 -7.84
N GLN A 358 1.44 -5.26 -7.46
CA GLN A 358 1.07 -3.89 -7.84
C GLN A 358 1.49 -3.59 -9.29
N ALA A 359 2.70 -3.97 -9.67
CA ALA A 359 3.22 -3.77 -11.03
C ALA A 359 2.30 -4.43 -12.09
N ARG A 360 1.74 -5.59 -11.79
CA ARG A 360 0.77 -6.28 -12.66
C ARG A 360 -0.55 -5.50 -12.80
N ARG A 361 -1.03 -4.88 -11.72
CA ARG A 361 -2.27 -4.08 -11.72
C ARG A 361 -2.09 -2.74 -12.46
N LEU A 362 -0.90 -2.14 -12.31
CA LEU A 362 -0.53 -0.85 -12.90
C LEU A 362 0.16 -0.99 -14.25
N ALA A 363 0.34 -2.23 -14.77
CA ALA A 363 1.02 -2.54 -16.02
C ALA A 363 2.47 -1.99 -16.10
N ILE A 364 3.17 -1.94 -14.96
CA ILE A 364 4.55 -1.44 -14.87
C ILE A 364 5.51 -2.59 -15.19
N ARG A 365 6.42 -2.36 -16.13
CA ARG A 365 7.36 -3.39 -16.61
C ARG A 365 8.76 -2.81 -16.73
N TYR A 366 9.74 -3.68 -16.79
CA TYR A 366 11.08 -3.30 -17.17
C TYR A 366 11.55 -4.12 -18.38
N ARG A 367 12.58 -3.65 -19.05
CA ARG A 367 13.17 -4.32 -20.22
C ARG A 367 14.68 -4.36 -20.09
N LYS A 368 15.24 -5.54 -20.31
CA LYS A 368 16.68 -5.75 -20.43
C LYS A 368 17.09 -5.67 -21.88
N GLY A 369 17.73 -4.57 -22.28
CA GLY A 369 18.13 -4.34 -23.67
C GLY A 369 16.95 -4.48 -24.63
N GLY A 370 17.10 -5.21 -25.75
CA GLY A 370 16.04 -5.47 -26.74
C GLY A 370 15.09 -6.62 -26.37
N GLY A 371 15.13 -7.14 -25.14
CA GLY A 371 14.35 -8.28 -24.68
C GLY A 371 12.85 -8.03 -24.55
N ARG A 372 12.10 -9.04 -24.16
CA ARG A 372 10.67 -8.92 -23.84
C ARG A 372 10.51 -8.19 -22.51
N PRO A 373 9.53 -7.27 -22.37
CA PRO A 373 9.21 -6.64 -21.10
C PRO A 373 8.79 -7.67 -20.05
N GLN A 374 9.29 -7.48 -18.82
CA GLN A 374 8.99 -8.28 -17.64
C GLN A 374 8.37 -7.39 -16.58
N LEU A 375 7.60 -7.97 -15.65
CA LEU A 375 7.07 -7.25 -14.51
C LEU A 375 8.19 -7.01 -13.50
N LEU A 376 8.25 -5.78 -12.99
CA LEU A 376 9.14 -5.46 -11.87
C LEU A 376 8.46 -5.77 -10.52
N HIS A 377 9.24 -5.73 -9.45
CA HIS A 377 8.74 -5.79 -8.09
C HIS A 377 8.62 -4.38 -7.49
N THR A 378 7.64 -4.19 -6.61
CA THR A 378 7.46 -2.95 -5.86
C THR A 378 7.60 -3.22 -4.36
N LEU A 379 8.17 -2.25 -3.65
CA LEU A 379 8.33 -2.28 -2.21
C LEU A 379 7.96 -0.91 -1.66
N ASN A 380 7.33 -0.89 -0.49
CA ASN A 380 7.03 0.32 0.25
C ASN A 380 7.50 0.17 1.69
N GLY A 381 7.80 1.29 2.35
CA GLY A 381 8.15 1.32 3.76
C GLY A 381 8.00 2.72 4.33
N THR A 382 7.47 2.80 5.53
CA THR A 382 7.36 4.07 6.24
C THR A 382 8.69 4.43 6.86
N ALA A 383 9.40 5.42 6.30
CA ALA A 383 10.60 5.93 6.96
C ALA A 383 10.25 6.56 8.32
N ILE A 384 9.20 7.40 8.34
CA ILE A 384 8.67 7.97 9.58
C ILE A 384 7.21 8.42 9.40
N ALA A 385 6.33 8.00 10.32
CA ALA A 385 4.99 8.54 10.50
C ALA A 385 5.04 9.56 11.65
N ILE A 386 4.89 10.84 11.33
CA ILE A 386 5.19 11.93 12.27
C ILE A 386 4.35 11.85 13.53
N SER A 387 3.04 11.60 13.42
CA SER A 387 2.15 11.54 14.58
C SER A 387 2.58 10.48 15.61
N ARG A 388 3.02 9.30 15.14
CA ARG A 388 3.48 8.20 16.01
C ARG A 388 4.88 8.42 16.54
N ALA A 389 5.79 8.99 15.73
CA ALA A 389 7.12 9.38 16.19
C ALA A 389 7.06 10.47 17.28
N LEU A 390 6.14 11.43 17.15
CA LEU A 390 5.88 12.44 18.18
C LEU A 390 5.45 11.81 19.52
N ILE A 391 4.58 10.79 19.48
CA ILE A 391 4.20 10.07 20.71
C ILE A 391 5.43 9.50 21.40
N ALA A 392 6.21 8.68 20.70
CA ALA A 392 7.39 8.04 21.27
C ALA A 392 8.41 9.07 21.80
N LEU A 393 8.66 10.15 21.05
CA LEU A 393 9.58 11.22 21.45
C LEU A 393 9.10 11.95 22.71
N LEU A 394 7.86 12.43 22.74
CA LEU A 394 7.32 13.17 23.88
C LEU A 394 7.32 12.30 25.16
N GLU A 395 6.88 11.06 25.03
CA GLU A 395 6.75 10.16 26.16
C GLU A 395 8.08 9.63 26.69
N ILE A 396 9.08 9.36 25.82
CA ILE A 396 10.40 8.85 26.24
C ILE A 396 11.29 9.96 26.78
N TYR A 397 11.24 11.14 26.19
CA TYR A 397 12.16 12.24 26.57
C TYR A 397 11.58 13.24 27.57
N GLN A 398 10.40 12.95 28.15
CA GLN A 398 9.79 13.78 29.18
C GLN A 398 10.67 13.87 30.44
N GLN A 399 10.62 15.01 31.11
CA GLN A 399 11.34 15.28 32.34
C GLN A 399 10.36 15.54 33.49
N GLU A 400 10.82 15.39 34.73
CA GLU A 400 10.02 15.61 35.93
C GLU A 400 9.43 17.03 36.03
N ASP A 401 10.12 18.02 35.48
CA ASP A 401 9.65 19.43 35.40
C ASP A 401 8.60 19.68 34.29
N GLY A 402 8.17 18.65 33.61
CA GLY A 402 7.18 18.71 32.52
C GLY A 402 7.74 19.17 31.15
N SER A 403 9.06 19.43 31.08
CA SER A 403 9.72 19.70 29.79
C SER A 403 10.01 18.38 29.05
N VAL A 404 10.33 18.47 27.76
CA VAL A 404 10.77 17.35 26.93
C VAL A 404 12.12 17.66 26.36
N ALA A 405 13.15 16.88 26.71
CA ALA A 405 14.48 16.98 26.11
C ALA A 405 14.41 16.50 24.65
N LEU A 406 15.28 17.02 23.78
CA LEU A 406 15.34 16.55 22.39
C LEU A 406 16.56 15.66 22.18
N PRO A 407 16.39 14.53 21.43
CA PRO A 407 17.52 13.72 21.01
C PRO A 407 18.57 14.55 20.32
N GLU A 408 19.85 14.25 20.54
CA GLU A 408 20.97 15.00 19.98
C GLU A 408 20.86 15.12 18.45
N ALA A 409 20.45 14.03 17.78
CA ALA A 409 20.27 14.00 16.33
C ALA A 409 19.23 15.00 15.79
N LEU A 410 18.23 15.39 16.60
CA LEU A 410 17.19 16.34 16.17
C LEU A 410 17.52 17.80 16.48
N ARG A 411 18.41 18.08 17.43
CA ARG A 411 18.71 19.44 17.86
C ARG A 411 19.13 20.38 16.71
N PRO A 412 19.97 19.95 15.75
CA PRO A 412 20.32 20.80 14.60
C PRO A 412 19.12 21.15 13.71
N TYR A 413 18.15 20.28 13.60
CA TYR A 413 16.96 20.46 12.75
C TYR A 413 15.88 21.32 13.41
N VAL A 414 15.73 21.22 14.74
CA VAL A 414 14.72 21.95 15.52
C VAL A 414 15.28 23.30 16.03
N GLY A 415 16.60 23.40 16.19
CA GLY A 415 17.27 24.59 16.70
C GLY A 415 17.13 24.77 18.22
N LYS A 416 16.76 23.71 18.94
CA LYS A 416 16.55 23.67 20.39
C LYS A 416 17.05 22.34 20.95
N ASP A 417 17.38 22.32 22.23
CA ASP A 417 17.74 21.12 22.99
C ASP A 417 16.59 20.59 23.85
N ARG A 418 15.53 21.42 24.05
CA ARG A 418 14.40 21.12 24.95
C ARG A 418 13.15 21.90 24.55
N ILE A 419 11.98 21.29 24.75
CA ILE A 419 10.67 21.93 24.72
C ILE A 419 10.24 22.19 26.15
N VAL A 420 9.81 23.40 26.48
CA VAL A 420 9.41 23.78 27.82
C VAL A 420 7.95 24.22 27.87
N PRO A 421 7.24 24.04 29.00
CA PRO A 421 5.89 24.58 29.14
C PRO A 421 5.84 26.08 28.83
N ALA A 422 4.74 26.52 28.20
CA ALA A 422 4.49 27.94 28.01
C ALA A 422 4.40 28.62 29.38
N SER A 423 5.15 29.72 29.56
CA SER A 423 5.15 30.52 30.78
C SER A 423 3.83 31.27 30.98
#